data_d76a5873144b49aacf3606472fd43a4a
#
_entry.id   d76a5873144b49aacf3606472fd43a4a
#
_cell.length_a   1.000
_cell.length_b   1.000
_cell.length_c   1.000
_cell.angle_alpha   90.00
_cell.angle_beta   90.00
_cell.angle_gamma   90.00
#
_symmetry.space_group_name_H-M   'P 1'
#
loop_
_entity.id
_entity.type
_entity.pdbx_description
1 polymer ?
#
loop_
_entity_poly.entity_id
_entity_poly.type
_entity_poly.pdbx_seq_one_letter_code
_entity_poly.pdbx_strand_id
1 'polypeptide(L)'
;MKKLVSILAAALLSVAVLAPAAAAEDLPQVTCEAYVVMDADSGQVIMEKNPDEVLYPASITKIMTLGLTMEKAQGDWSAQLTIDYDVAHNLESNSTHIALLPGEVVTLEDVIYGTQMESANDGANALAEYFSDDGTIAGGVAKMNEKAQELGLTNTQYANPHGLYNENHYTSARDMANLTRWAMSQPGFMDVFCRNDEWRMPATNLQPERAFHCTDWLRVGGPLLYRAYEKGGKSGFHDQAGYTYVGYAQQNGLNLIVVVLKAVGLNGNYKDAAALLDYAFAHYRRVTIASPQDTYEVPLIGGGFQTLGNVQVAAQGADVLLNDAFSEADVTAQFDIPEQYVLGQPFAATVTYTLAENSLQPTALLTVGLSVSGLEQILQANTYIPQKTAGDGRMYLGIGVAVAGVAIAVLLAIRLIRSGGGLQKLAAKQAKETGLPADFQIISRTEPVVSKPVQTLDVRRSSTSEGHDERTDLPRR
;
A
#
# COMPACT_ATOMS: atom_id res chain seq x y z
N MET A 1 -55.01 6.33 -47.61
CA MET A 1 -54.83 6.56 -46.16
C MET A 1 -53.87 5.58 -45.49
N LYS A 2 -53.89 4.27 -45.77
CA LYS A 2 -52.98 3.30 -45.11
C LYS A 2 -51.49 3.48 -45.49
N LYS A 3 -51.15 4.00 -46.63
CA LYS A 3 -49.74 4.25 -47.02
C LYS A 3 -49.14 5.53 -46.41
N LEU A 4 -49.95 6.52 -46.06
CA LEU A 4 -49.47 7.74 -45.39
C LEU A 4 -49.18 7.49 -43.89
N VAL A 5 -49.97 6.61 -43.24
CA VAL A 5 -49.76 6.26 -41.84
C VAL A 5 -48.44 5.47 -41.65
N SER A 6 -48.09 4.62 -42.62
CA SER A 6 -46.82 3.85 -42.58
C SER A 6 -45.58 4.71 -42.76
N ILE A 7 -45.65 5.81 -43.50
CA ILE A 7 -44.53 6.72 -43.69
C ILE A 7 -44.35 7.63 -42.45
N LEU A 8 -45.43 8.05 -41.80
CA LEU A 8 -45.34 8.78 -40.52
C LEU A 8 -44.81 7.91 -39.36
N ALA A 9 -45.15 6.62 -39.31
CA ALA A 9 -44.64 5.69 -38.32
C ALA A 9 -43.14 5.38 -38.53
N ALA A 10 -42.68 5.29 -39.80
CA ALA A 10 -41.25 5.13 -40.09
C ALA A 10 -40.43 6.39 -39.83
N ALA A 11 -41.00 7.59 -39.99
CA ALA A 11 -40.34 8.84 -39.66
C ALA A 11 -40.29 9.13 -38.12
N LEU A 12 -41.19 8.55 -37.34
CA LEU A 12 -41.15 8.64 -35.87
C LEU A 12 -40.21 7.63 -35.20
N LEU A 13 -39.80 6.55 -35.87
CA LEU A 13 -38.80 5.59 -35.38
C LEU A 13 -37.35 5.98 -35.72
N SER A 14 -37.13 6.97 -36.55
CA SER A 14 -35.78 7.43 -36.91
C SER A 14 -35.30 8.69 -36.18
N VAL A 15 -36.07 9.18 -35.19
CA VAL A 15 -35.54 10.02 -34.12
C VAL A 15 -35.04 9.09 -32.99
N ALA A 16 -34.17 8.15 -33.33
CA ALA A 16 -33.23 7.61 -32.38
C ALA A 16 -32.44 8.82 -31.87
N VAL A 17 -32.69 9.13 -30.65
CA VAL A 17 -31.97 10.10 -29.82
C VAL A 17 -30.47 9.85 -30.10
N LEU A 18 -29.89 10.63 -30.99
CA LEU A 18 -28.50 11.02 -30.90
C LEU A 18 -28.45 11.92 -29.64
N ALA A 19 -28.49 11.28 -28.45
CA ALA A 19 -27.88 11.89 -27.29
C ALA A 19 -26.44 12.17 -27.78
N PRO A 20 -25.95 13.42 -27.76
CA PRO A 20 -24.55 13.65 -27.99
C PRO A 20 -23.87 12.72 -26.99
N ALA A 21 -23.03 11.77 -27.44
CA ALA A 21 -22.04 11.18 -26.58
C ALA A 21 -21.35 12.41 -25.98
N ALA A 22 -21.54 12.65 -24.69
CA ALA A 22 -20.79 13.67 -23.99
C ALA A 22 -19.34 13.32 -24.34
N ALA A 23 -18.67 14.21 -25.09
CA ALA A 23 -17.26 14.04 -25.36
C ALA A 23 -16.61 13.91 -23.98
N ALA A 24 -15.97 12.77 -23.73
CA ALA A 24 -15.25 12.62 -22.48
C ALA A 24 -14.28 13.79 -22.36
N GLU A 25 -14.38 14.54 -21.28
CA GLU A 25 -13.51 15.69 -21.05
C GLU A 25 -12.08 15.15 -20.86
N ASP A 26 -11.11 15.73 -21.57
CA ASP A 26 -9.72 15.30 -21.49
C ASP A 26 -9.19 15.40 -20.05
N LEU A 27 -8.31 14.48 -19.65
CA LEU A 27 -7.62 14.56 -18.36
C LEU A 27 -6.92 15.92 -18.16
N PRO A 28 -6.86 16.45 -16.95
CA PRO A 28 -6.27 17.76 -16.68
C PRO A 28 -4.79 17.79 -17.07
N GLN A 29 -4.36 18.89 -17.66
CA GLN A 29 -2.96 19.11 -17.98
C GLN A 29 -2.21 19.46 -16.70
N VAL A 30 -1.21 18.65 -16.36
CA VAL A 30 -0.38 18.82 -15.16
C VAL A 30 1.09 18.94 -15.52
N THR A 31 1.86 19.58 -14.66
CA THR A 31 3.30 19.81 -14.85
C THR A 31 4.16 18.71 -14.28
N CYS A 32 3.61 17.88 -13.39
CA CYS A 32 4.33 16.79 -12.73
C CYS A 32 4.73 15.68 -13.69
N GLU A 33 5.84 15.03 -13.38
CA GLU A 33 6.35 13.90 -14.16
C GLU A 33 5.52 12.64 -13.90
N ALA A 34 5.15 12.40 -12.64
CA ALA A 34 4.32 11.27 -12.25
C ALA A 34 3.21 11.67 -11.26
N TYR A 35 2.06 11.01 -11.36
CA TYR A 35 0.99 11.13 -10.38
C TYR A 35 0.15 9.86 -10.25
N VAL A 36 -0.54 9.73 -9.12
CA VAL A 36 -1.60 8.76 -8.85
C VAL A 36 -2.73 9.45 -8.12
N VAL A 37 -3.97 9.17 -8.53
CA VAL A 37 -5.19 9.44 -7.73
C VAL A 37 -5.83 8.10 -7.40
N MET A 38 -6.02 7.84 -6.11
CA MET A 38 -6.45 6.55 -5.57
C MET A 38 -7.68 6.72 -4.66
N ASP A 39 -8.64 5.83 -4.77
CA ASP A 39 -9.68 5.68 -3.75
C ASP A 39 -9.07 5.15 -2.45
N ALA A 40 -9.09 5.95 -1.39
CA ALA A 40 -8.50 5.58 -0.11
C ALA A 40 -9.17 4.35 0.53
N ASP A 41 -10.46 4.15 0.27
CA ASP A 41 -11.24 3.06 0.85
C ASP A 41 -10.85 1.70 0.24
N SER A 42 -10.87 1.60 -1.07
CA SER A 42 -10.62 0.35 -1.80
C SER A 42 -9.18 0.14 -2.22
N GLY A 43 -8.40 1.22 -2.41
CA GLY A 43 -7.09 1.20 -3.04
C GLY A 43 -7.14 1.21 -4.57
N GLN A 44 -8.32 1.40 -5.16
CA GLN A 44 -8.44 1.53 -6.61
C GLN A 44 -7.73 2.79 -7.11
N VAL A 45 -6.81 2.63 -8.06
CA VAL A 45 -6.24 3.76 -8.80
C VAL A 45 -7.23 4.19 -9.87
N ILE A 46 -7.63 5.47 -9.84
CA ILE A 46 -8.62 6.02 -10.79
C ILE A 46 -7.98 6.88 -11.87
N MET A 47 -6.84 7.50 -11.58
CA MET A 47 -6.06 8.28 -12.54
C MET A 47 -4.58 8.08 -12.27
N GLU A 48 -3.77 7.95 -13.32
CA GLU A 48 -2.33 7.79 -13.17
C GLU A 48 -1.55 8.30 -14.38
N LYS A 49 -0.30 8.68 -14.15
CA LYS A 49 0.70 9.00 -15.16
C LYS A 49 2.06 8.57 -14.63
N ASN A 50 2.78 7.74 -15.38
CA ASN A 50 4.09 7.22 -14.99
C ASN A 50 4.12 6.70 -13.52
N PRO A 51 3.11 5.92 -13.07
CA PRO A 51 2.88 5.66 -11.65
C PRO A 51 4.02 4.91 -10.97
N ASP A 52 4.79 4.14 -11.72
CA ASP A 52 5.87 3.28 -11.24
C ASP A 52 7.27 3.86 -11.55
N GLU A 53 7.33 5.09 -12.08
CA GLU A 53 8.60 5.78 -12.33
C GLU A 53 9.31 6.12 -11.03
N VAL A 54 10.60 5.78 -10.97
CA VAL A 54 11.44 6.00 -9.78
C VAL A 54 11.90 7.45 -9.73
N LEU A 55 11.43 8.18 -8.71
CA LEU A 55 11.67 9.60 -8.50
C LEU A 55 12.05 9.89 -7.05
N TYR A 56 12.56 11.09 -6.78
CA TYR A 56 12.90 11.51 -5.43
C TYR A 56 11.67 12.05 -4.69
N PRO A 57 11.39 11.57 -3.44
CA PRO A 57 10.21 11.98 -2.69
C PRO A 57 10.33 13.37 -2.03
N ALA A 58 11.52 13.81 -1.68
CA ALA A 58 11.72 14.90 -0.72
C ALA A 58 10.94 14.64 0.59
N SER A 59 10.40 15.68 1.24
CA SER A 59 9.76 15.57 2.58
C SER A 59 8.45 14.78 2.64
N ILE A 60 7.89 14.29 1.52
CA ILE A 60 6.78 13.33 1.61
C ILE A 60 7.24 11.96 2.18
N THR A 61 8.56 11.71 2.25
CA THR A 61 9.19 10.63 3.01
C THR A 61 8.66 10.52 4.44
N LYS A 62 8.37 11.67 5.07
CA LYS A 62 7.90 11.74 6.46
C LYS A 62 6.56 11.04 6.70
N ILE A 63 5.82 10.69 5.64
CA ILE A 63 4.63 9.82 5.74
C ILE A 63 5.02 8.42 6.26
N MET A 64 6.14 7.84 5.78
CA MET A 64 6.68 6.59 6.30
C MET A 64 7.13 6.75 7.77
N THR A 65 7.87 7.81 8.05
CA THR A 65 8.38 8.11 9.40
C THR A 65 7.24 8.25 10.41
N LEU A 66 6.22 9.04 10.08
CA LEU A 66 5.03 9.21 10.92
C LEU A 66 4.22 7.91 11.03
N GLY A 67 4.03 7.17 9.93
CA GLY A 67 3.33 5.89 9.92
C GLY A 67 3.97 4.88 10.87
N LEU A 68 5.29 4.70 10.83
CA LEU A 68 6.03 3.81 11.76
C LEU A 68 5.99 4.30 13.20
N THR A 69 6.03 5.62 13.41
CA THR A 69 5.86 6.20 14.74
C THR A 69 4.50 5.84 15.32
N MET A 70 3.42 5.99 14.53
CA MET A 70 2.06 5.65 14.95
C MET A 70 1.88 4.15 15.17
N GLU A 71 2.46 3.32 14.29
CA GLU A 71 2.46 1.86 14.44
C GLU A 71 3.11 1.44 15.76
N LYS A 72 4.25 2.04 16.16
CA LYS A 72 4.91 1.76 17.43
C LYS A 72 4.15 2.31 18.62
N ALA A 73 3.67 3.54 18.51
CA ALA A 73 3.02 4.25 19.63
C ALA A 73 1.62 3.72 19.97
N GLN A 74 0.90 3.12 19.02
CA GLN A 74 -0.44 2.55 19.19
C GLN A 74 -1.42 3.52 19.87
N GLY A 75 -1.31 4.82 19.59
CA GLY A 75 -2.15 5.88 20.15
C GLY A 75 -1.66 6.43 21.52
N ASP A 76 -0.57 5.94 22.09
CA ASP A 76 0.05 6.51 23.30
C ASP A 76 1.25 7.38 22.91
N TRP A 77 1.07 8.71 22.92
CA TRP A 77 2.09 9.70 22.56
C TRP A 77 2.73 10.38 23.79
N SER A 78 2.51 9.83 24.99
CA SER A 78 2.99 10.43 26.24
C SER A 78 4.49 10.23 26.51
N ALA A 79 5.18 9.44 25.67
CA ALA A 79 6.60 9.16 25.82
C ALA A 79 7.43 10.45 25.83
N GLN A 80 8.43 10.50 26.73
CA GLN A 80 9.42 11.57 26.79
C GLN A 80 10.66 11.16 25.99
N LEU A 81 11.08 12.00 25.05
CA LEU A 81 12.27 11.82 24.24
C LEU A 81 13.37 12.76 24.76
N THR A 82 14.55 12.23 25.01
CA THR A 82 15.77 13.04 25.24
C THR A 82 16.49 13.13 23.91
N ILE A 83 16.67 14.32 23.39
CA ILE A 83 17.24 14.54 22.06
C ILE A 83 18.74 14.29 22.08
N ASP A 84 19.19 13.36 21.23
CA ASP A 84 20.57 13.05 21.05
C ASP A 84 21.32 14.05 20.15
N TYR A 85 22.65 14.03 20.20
CA TYR A 85 23.47 14.95 19.40
C TYR A 85 23.24 14.78 17.89
N ASP A 86 23.12 13.55 17.42
CA ASP A 86 22.98 13.24 15.98
C ASP A 86 21.63 13.68 15.39
N VAL A 87 20.59 13.75 16.22
CA VAL A 87 19.26 14.24 15.82
C VAL A 87 19.33 15.68 15.29
N ALA A 88 20.10 16.53 15.97
CA ALA A 88 20.12 17.97 15.72
C ALA A 88 21.28 18.44 14.81
N HIS A 89 22.38 17.66 14.69
CA HIS A 89 23.63 18.15 14.10
C HIS A 89 23.92 17.65 12.70
N ASN A 90 23.33 16.56 12.23
CA ASN A 90 23.60 15.96 10.93
C ASN A 90 22.63 16.44 9.84
N LEU A 91 22.10 17.66 9.97
CA LEU A 91 21.18 18.25 9.02
C LEU A 91 21.88 19.23 8.09
N GLU A 92 21.45 19.27 6.83
CA GLU A 92 21.91 20.27 5.87
C GLU A 92 21.53 21.69 6.34
N SER A 93 22.46 22.65 6.19
CA SER A 93 22.17 24.04 6.45
C SER A 93 20.99 24.52 5.57
N ASN A 94 20.05 25.24 6.15
CA ASN A 94 18.78 25.72 5.54
C ASN A 94 17.71 24.64 5.31
N SER A 95 17.87 23.43 5.84
CA SER A 95 16.76 22.46 5.89
C SER A 95 15.74 22.83 6.98
N THR A 96 14.48 22.39 6.80
CA THR A 96 13.41 22.66 7.79
C THR A 96 13.64 21.90 9.09
N HIS A 97 13.44 22.56 10.24
CA HIS A 97 13.61 21.97 11.56
C HIS A 97 12.76 22.71 12.61
N ILE A 98 12.52 22.11 13.76
CA ILE A 98 11.87 22.73 14.94
C ILE A 98 12.89 23.12 16.02
N ALA A 99 14.17 23.17 15.64
CA ALA A 99 15.30 23.60 16.47
C ALA A 99 15.48 22.75 17.75
N LEU A 100 15.36 21.43 17.65
CA LEU A 100 15.67 20.54 18.76
C LEU A 100 17.14 20.66 19.17
N LEU A 101 17.43 20.65 20.48
CA LEU A 101 18.78 20.77 21.04
C LEU A 101 19.19 19.47 21.72
N PRO A 102 20.49 19.08 21.65
CA PRO A 102 20.99 17.94 22.40
C PRO A 102 20.74 18.08 23.90
N GLY A 103 20.19 17.04 24.52
CA GLY A 103 19.78 17.03 25.92
C GLY A 103 18.43 17.71 26.21
N GLU A 104 17.74 18.20 25.18
CA GLU A 104 16.37 18.68 25.31
C GLU A 104 15.43 17.50 25.55
N VAL A 105 14.50 17.66 26.50
CA VAL A 105 13.46 16.67 26.80
C VAL A 105 12.13 17.18 26.26
N VAL A 106 11.55 16.41 25.34
CA VAL A 106 10.32 16.77 24.60
C VAL A 106 9.33 15.62 24.65
N THR A 107 8.05 15.88 24.44
CA THR A 107 7.07 14.78 24.28
C THR A 107 7.11 14.21 22.87
N LEU A 108 6.80 12.92 22.74
CA LEU A 108 6.62 12.29 21.44
C LEU A 108 5.58 13.04 20.61
N GLU A 109 4.48 13.49 21.24
CA GLU A 109 3.41 14.25 20.63
C GLU A 109 3.90 15.55 19.98
N ASP A 110 4.73 16.33 20.68
CA ASP A 110 5.29 17.58 20.15
C ASP A 110 6.18 17.35 18.94
N VAL A 111 6.99 16.27 18.96
CA VAL A 111 7.86 15.91 17.84
C VAL A 111 7.04 15.44 16.63
N ILE A 112 5.98 14.68 16.85
CA ILE A 112 5.04 14.24 15.81
C ILE A 112 4.44 15.46 15.10
N TYR A 113 3.86 16.40 15.84
CA TYR A 113 3.25 17.60 15.26
C TYR A 113 4.28 18.51 14.57
N GLY A 114 5.46 18.68 15.16
CA GLY A 114 6.54 19.44 14.52
C GLY A 114 7.01 18.80 13.20
N THR A 115 7.10 17.47 13.15
CA THR A 115 7.47 16.73 11.94
C THR A 115 6.44 16.88 10.83
N GLN A 116 5.15 16.83 11.15
CA GLN A 116 4.09 16.99 10.16
C GLN A 116 3.94 18.46 9.72
N MET A 117 3.77 19.38 10.67
CA MET A 117 3.35 20.74 10.40
C MET A 117 4.47 21.63 9.86
N GLU A 118 5.66 21.55 10.46
CA GLU A 118 6.84 22.32 10.03
C GLU A 118 7.76 21.54 9.09
N SER A 119 7.37 20.29 8.77
CA SER A 119 8.22 19.41 7.97
C SER A 119 9.62 19.19 8.59
N ALA A 120 9.71 19.15 9.92
CA ALA A 120 10.95 19.17 10.67
C ALA A 120 11.82 17.93 10.39
N ASN A 121 13.07 18.15 9.98
CA ASN A 121 14.04 17.08 9.71
C ASN A 121 14.66 16.53 11.00
N ASP A 122 14.94 17.41 11.98
CA ASP A 122 15.34 17.02 13.34
C ASP A 122 14.24 16.20 14.02
N GLY A 123 12.98 16.61 13.88
CA GLY A 123 11.84 15.84 14.34
C GLY A 123 11.80 14.44 13.71
N ALA A 124 11.98 14.33 12.39
CA ALA A 124 12.02 13.04 11.70
C ALA A 124 13.18 12.15 12.17
N ASN A 125 14.36 12.70 12.47
CA ASN A 125 15.47 11.97 13.05
C ASN A 125 15.12 11.44 14.45
N ALA A 126 14.53 12.28 15.34
CA ALA A 126 14.10 11.87 16.66
C ALA A 126 13.03 10.75 16.63
N LEU A 127 12.09 10.84 15.67
CA LEU A 127 11.09 9.78 15.47
C LEU A 127 11.74 8.49 14.95
N ALA A 128 12.76 8.57 14.08
CA ALA A 128 13.50 7.41 13.61
C ALA A 128 14.23 6.68 14.74
N GLU A 129 14.88 7.40 15.65
CA GLU A 129 15.43 6.82 16.88
C GLU A 129 14.33 6.18 17.74
N TYR A 130 13.20 6.87 17.90
CA TYR A 130 12.07 6.36 18.70
C TYR A 130 11.56 5.02 18.17
N PHE A 131 11.27 4.88 16.85
CA PHE A 131 10.68 3.65 16.36
C PHE A 131 11.71 2.55 16.03
N SER A 132 13.00 2.85 15.98
CA SER A 132 14.05 1.84 15.77
C SER A 132 14.11 0.81 16.91
N ASP A 133 14.74 -0.33 16.64
CA ASP A 133 14.98 -1.37 17.66
C ASP A 133 16.22 -1.09 18.50
N ASP A 134 17.19 -0.35 17.95
CA ASP A 134 18.48 -0.05 18.58
C ASP A 134 18.63 1.39 19.08
N GLY A 135 17.60 2.21 18.93
CA GLY A 135 17.60 3.62 19.35
C GLY A 135 18.46 4.52 18.47
N THR A 136 18.72 4.12 17.21
CA THR A 136 19.53 4.92 16.29
C THR A 136 18.75 5.36 15.04
N ILE A 137 19.15 6.49 14.43
CA ILE A 137 18.60 6.95 13.16
C ILE A 137 18.82 5.88 12.07
N ALA A 138 19.98 5.22 12.04
CA ALA A 138 20.28 4.18 11.07
C ALA A 138 19.39 2.94 11.25
N GLY A 139 19.12 2.52 12.50
CA GLY A 139 18.15 1.48 12.81
C GLY A 139 16.73 1.87 12.37
N GLY A 140 16.35 3.14 12.52
CA GLY A 140 15.10 3.68 12.01
C GLY A 140 15.00 3.58 10.48
N VAL A 141 16.05 3.96 9.76
CA VAL A 141 16.09 3.82 8.28
C VAL A 141 16.00 2.34 7.86
N ALA A 142 16.65 1.44 8.59
CA ALA A 142 16.51 0.00 8.33
C ALA A 142 15.05 -0.46 8.49
N LYS A 143 14.33 -0.01 9.53
CA LYS A 143 12.89 -0.25 9.73
C LYS A 143 12.02 0.31 8.61
N MET A 144 12.33 1.51 8.09
CA MET A 144 11.63 2.07 6.95
C MET A 144 11.74 1.19 5.71
N ASN A 145 12.93 0.65 5.43
CA ASN A 145 13.14 -0.26 4.31
C ASN A 145 12.50 -1.65 4.53
N GLU A 146 12.52 -2.16 5.76
CA GLU A 146 11.79 -3.38 6.12
C GLU A 146 10.28 -3.22 5.87
N LYS A 147 9.69 -2.09 6.32
CA LYS A 147 8.28 -1.78 6.09
C LYS A 147 7.97 -1.60 4.61
N ALA A 148 8.84 -0.97 3.83
CA ALA A 148 8.67 -0.85 2.39
C ALA A 148 8.58 -2.23 1.71
N GLN A 149 9.42 -3.19 2.11
CA GLN A 149 9.36 -4.57 1.62
C GLN A 149 8.07 -5.28 2.08
N GLU A 150 7.68 -5.13 3.35
CA GLU A 150 6.44 -5.71 3.90
C GLU A 150 5.19 -5.23 3.13
N LEU A 151 5.15 -3.95 2.78
CA LEU A 151 4.07 -3.33 2.01
C LEU A 151 4.16 -3.58 0.49
N GLY A 152 5.22 -4.24 0.01
CA GLY A 152 5.42 -4.49 -1.41
C GLY A 152 5.76 -3.25 -2.23
N LEU A 153 6.37 -2.22 -1.61
CA LEU A 153 6.77 -0.98 -2.28
C LEU A 153 8.08 -1.22 -3.07
N THR A 154 7.94 -1.78 -4.26
CA THR A 154 9.09 -2.31 -5.03
C THR A 154 9.95 -1.23 -5.67
N ASN A 155 9.45 -0.02 -5.79
CA ASN A 155 10.14 1.14 -6.34
C ASN A 155 10.56 2.16 -5.26
N THR A 156 10.65 1.71 -3.99
CA THR A 156 10.93 2.59 -2.85
C THR A 156 12.13 2.12 -2.06
N GLN A 157 13.03 3.05 -1.75
CA GLN A 157 14.14 2.86 -0.84
C GLN A 157 14.41 4.13 -0.04
N TYR A 158 14.75 3.98 1.23
CA TYR A 158 15.05 5.07 2.15
C TYR A 158 16.52 5.08 2.54
N ALA A 159 17.14 6.26 2.52
CA ALA A 159 18.49 6.51 3.02
C ALA A 159 18.50 7.43 4.27
N ASN A 160 17.37 8.07 4.56
CA ASN A 160 17.18 8.93 5.73
C ASN A 160 15.67 9.03 6.07
N PRO A 161 15.27 9.51 7.29
CA PRO A 161 13.88 9.56 7.69
C PRO A 161 13.14 10.84 7.25
N HIS A 162 13.80 11.78 6.61
CA HIS A 162 13.26 13.13 6.35
C HIS A 162 13.11 13.49 4.88
N GLY A 163 13.81 12.81 3.96
CA GLY A 163 13.71 13.02 2.52
C GLY A 163 14.69 14.01 1.93
N LEU A 164 15.76 14.41 2.64
CA LEU A 164 16.86 15.13 2.02
C LEU A 164 17.54 14.27 0.96
N TYR A 165 18.13 14.92 -0.03
CA TYR A 165 18.66 14.22 -1.19
C TYR A 165 19.72 13.18 -0.84
N ASN A 166 19.53 12.00 -1.39
CA ASN A 166 20.51 10.93 -1.47
C ASN A 166 20.17 10.12 -2.74
N GLU A 167 21.17 9.69 -3.49
CA GLU A 167 20.95 8.93 -4.73
C GLU A 167 20.19 7.61 -4.51
N ASN A 168 20.30 7.03 -3.29
CA ASN A 168 19.63 5.80 -2.89
C ASN A 168 18.31 6.07 -2.11
N HIS A 169 17.77 7.28 -2.19
CA HIS A 169 16.51 7.65 -1.53
C HIS A 169 15.46 7.99 -2.58
N TYR A 170 14.62 7.04 -2.92
CA TYR A 170 13.68 7.17 -4.03
C TYR A 170 12.35 6.46 -3.74
N THR A 171 11.34 6.77 -4.54
CA THR A 171 10.00 6.19 -4.49
C THR A 171 9.32 6.26 -5.86
N SER A 172 8.07 5.76 -5.95
CA SER A 172 7.17 5.99 -7.08
C SER A 172 5.82 6.55 -6.61
N ALA A 173 5.02 7.09 -7.53
CA ALA A 173 3.72 7.65 -7.18
C ALA A 173 2.76 6.56 -6.66
N ARG A 174 2.80 5.37 -7.23
CA ARG A 174 2.01 4.21 -6.78
C ARG A 174 2.43 3.75 -5.38
N ASP A 175 3.73 3.63 -5.14
CA ASP A 175 4.24 3.21 -3.85
C ASP A 175 3.86 4.22 -2.75
N MET A 176 3.96 5.53 -3.05
CA MET A 176 3.54 6.57 -2.10
C MET A 176 2.04 6.57 -1.83
N ALA A 177 1.20 6.26 -2.81
CA ALA A 177 -0.25 6.11 -2.59
C ALA A 177 -0.55 4.92 -1.67
N ASN A 178 0.07 3.75 -1.92
CA ASN A 178 -0.07 2.56 -1.09
C ASN A 178 0.46 2.78 0.33
N LEU A 179 1.63 3.42 0.46
CA LEU A 179 2.21 3.82 1.74
C LEU A 179 1.26 4.73 2.52
N THR A 180 0.72 5.75 1.85
CA THR A 180 -0.19 6.71 2.49
C THR A 180 -1.45 5.99 2.99
N ARG A 181 -2.03 5.11 2.19
CA ARG A 181 -3.18 4.31 2.59
C ARG A 181 -2.89 3.43 3.81
N TRP A 182 -1.71 2.79 3.87
CA TRP A 182 -1.27 2.06 5.07
C TRP A 182 -1.10 2.99 6.27
N ALA A 183 -0.42 4.13 6.12
CA ALA A 183 -0.20 5.08 7.20
C ALA A 183 -1.53 5.60 7.78
N MET A 184 -2.53 5.88 6.92
CA MET A 184 -3.88 6.29 7.32
C MET A 184 -4.59 5.23 8.18
N SER A 185 -4.22 3.97 8.09
CA SER A 185 -4.77 2.90 8.94
C SER A 185 -4.13 2.82 10.33
N GLN A 186 -3.03 3.56 10.57
CA GLN A 186 -2.36 3.54 11.86
C GLN A 186 -3.08 4.43 12.89
N PRO A 187 -3.21 3.98 14.16
CA PRO A 187 -3.91 4.73 15.19
C PRO A 187 -3.36 6.15 15.39
N GLY A 188 -4.18 7.17 15.20
CA GLY A 188 -3.83 8.57 15.39
C GLY A 188 -3.14 9.27 14.21
N PHE A 189 -2.77 8.54 13.15
CA PHE A 189 -2.14 9.16 11.97
C PHE A 189 -3.02 10.24 11.38
N MET A 190 -4.33 10.00 11.21
CA MET A 190 -5.25 10.95 10.62
C MET A 190 -5.46 12.20 11.48
N ASP A 191 -5.35 12.09 12.80
CA ASP A 191 -5.44 13.26 13.71
C ASP A 191 -4.31 14.26 13.47
N VAL A 192 -3.13 13.74 13.14
CA VAL A 192 -1.93 14.54 12.83
C VAL A 192 -1.92 15.00 11.38
N PHE A 193 -2.17 14.09 10.44
CA PHE A 193 -2.13 14.37 8.99
C PHE A 193 -3.19 15.40 8.58
N CYS A 194 -4.36 15.38 9.24
CA CYS A 194 -5.46 16.31 8.99
C CYS A 194 -5.44 17.55 9.88
N ARG A 195 -4.45 17.73 10.75
CA ARG A 195 -4.34 18.91 11.63
C ARG A 195 -4.13 20.18 10.81
N ASN A 196 -4.90 21.23 11.08
CA ASN A 196 -4.78 22.51 10.37
C ASN A 196 -4.76 23.76 11.27
N ASP A 197 -5.04 23.61 12.55
CA ASP A 197 -4.90 24.65 13.56
C ASP A 197 -3.46 24.68 14.10
N GLU A 198 -3.10 25.74 14.82
CA GLU A 198 -1.81 25.87 15.46
C GLU A 198 -1.59 24.79 16.51
N TRP A 199 -0.39 24.22 16.56
CA TRP A 199 0.09 23.41 17.67
C TRP A 199 1.08 24.22 18.54
N ARG A 200 0.89 24.20 19.85
CA ARG A 200 1.79 24.87 20.80
C ARG A 200 2.55 23.83 21.59
N MET A 201 3.81 23.67 21.24
CA MET A 201 4.77 22.88 22.02
C MET A 201 5.17 23.68 23.26
N PRO A 202 4.95 23.17 24.48
CA PRO A 202 5.30 23.87 25.71
C PRO A 202 6.80 24.17 25.83
N ALA A 203 7.18 25.08 26.74
CA ALA A 203 8.58 25.30 27.09
C ALA A 203 9.18 24.00 27.64
N THR A 204 10.40 23.67 27.19
CA THR A 204 11.17 22.51 27.61
C THR A 204 12.21 22.87 28.69
N ASN A 205 13.04 21.91 29.06
CA ASN A 205 14.17 22.14 29.94
C ASN A 205 15.24 23.09 29.35
N LEU A 206 15.25 23.30 28.01
CA LEU A 206 16.28 24.09 27.31
C LEU A 206 15.74 25.25 26.50
N GLN A 207 14.46 25.24 26.11
CA GLN A 207 13.91 26.20 25.17
C GLN A 207 12.53 26.72 25.62
N PRO A 208 12.16 27.96 25.18
CA PRO A 208 10.81 28.49 25.37
C PRO A 208 9.77 27.74 24.52
N GLU A 209 8.49 28.06 24.74
CA GLU A 209 7.36 27.62 23.90
C GLU A 209 7.62 27.87 22.41
N ARG A 210 7.22 26.91 21.57
CA ARG A 210 7.27 27.00 20.09
C ARG A 210 5.87 26.74 19.53
N ALA A 211 5.51 27.46 18.48
CA ALA A 211 4.25 27.30 17.77
C ALA A 211 4.51 26.73 16.38
N PHE A 212 3.75 25.71 15.98
CA PHE A 212 3.81 25.08 14.67
C PHE A 212 2.52 25.34 13.89
N HIS A 213 2.65 25.56 12.57
CA HIS A 213 1.52 25.92 11.73
C HIS A 213 1.38 24.96 10.55
N CYS A 214 0.15 24.81 10.08
CA CYS A 214 -0.10 24.05 8.87
C CYS A 214 0.53 24.75 7.66
N THR A 215 1.36 24.00 6.91
CA THR A 215 2.05 24.49 5.71
C THR A 215 1.42 23.97 4.41
N ASP A 216 0.30 23.28 4.48
CA ASP A 216 -0.42 22.77 3.32
C ASP A 216 -1.25 23.89 2.65
N TRP A 217 -0.80 24.34 1.49
CA TRP A 217 -1.42 25.45 0.78
C TRP A 217 -2.79 25.15 0.19
N LEU A 218 -3.18 23.89 0.02
CA LEU A 218 -4.55 23.54 -0.36
C LEU A 218 -5.53 23.77 0.79
N ARG A 219 -5.04 23.85 2.03
CA ARG A 219 -5.84 24.04 3.25
C ARG A 219 -5.75 25.46 3.84
N VAL A 220 -4.57 26.07 3.76
CA VAL A 220 -4.32 27.41 4.34
C VAL A 220 -3.95 28.46 3.30
N GLY A 221 -3.83 28.08 2.04
CA GLY A 221 -3.49 29.00 0.95
C GLY A 221 -4.59 29.97 0.59
N GLY A 222 -4.25 30.96 -0.24
CA GLY A 222 -5.23 31.93 -0.74
C GLY A 222 -6.25 31.30 -1.71
N PRO A 223 -7.23 32.11 -2.19
CA PRO A 223 -8.38 31.63 -2.97
C PRO A 223 -8.06 30.81 -4.23
N LEU A 224 -6.86 30.97 -4.78
CA LEU A 224 -6.44 30.23 -5.99
C LEU A 224 -6.06 28.78 -5.69
N LEU A 225 -5.58 28.48 -4.48
CA LEU A 225 -5.11 27.14 -4.10
C LEU A 225 -6.06 26.44 -3.12
N TYR A 226 -6.71 27.19 -2.22
CA TYR A 226 -7.60 26.64 -1.21
C TYR A 226 -8.66 25.70 -1.80
N ARG A 227 -8.79 24.52 -1.21
CA ARG A 227 -9.82 23.51 -1.53
C ARG A 227 -10.50 23.02 -0.26
N ALA A 228 -11.79 23.28 -0.13
CA ALA A 228 -12.57 22.87 1.06
C ALA A 228 -12.64 21.34 1.25
N TYR A 229 -12.45 20.58 0.18
CA TYR A 229 -12.45 19.12 0.22
C TYR A 229 -11.10 18.55 0.71
N GLU A 230 -10.01 19.33 0.70
CA GLU A 230 -8.71 18.86 1.21
C GLU A 230 -8.75 18.72 2.73
N LYS A 231 -8.34 17.58 3.24
CA LYS A 231 -8.38 17.24 4.67
C LYS A 231 -6.99 17.14 5.28
N GLY A 232 -6.01 16.64 4.55
CA GLY A 232 -4.66 16.50 5.04
C GLY A 232 -3.67 16.36 3.90
N GLY A 233 -2.43 16.81 4.12
CA GLY A 233 -1.41 16.72 3.10
C GLY A 233 0.00 16.87 3.63
N LYS A 234 0.96 16.45 2.81
CA LYS A 234 2.39 16.63 3.02
C LYS A 234 3.05 17.04 1.72
N SER A 235 3.76 18.14 1.74
CA SER A 235 4.58 18.60 0.61
C SER A 235 6.05 18.30 0.80
N GLY A 236 6.79 18.31 -0.30
CA GLY A 236 8.23 18.22 -0.31
C GLY A 236 8.85 19.03 -1.44
N PHE A 237 10.10 19.41 -1.24
CA PHE A 237 10.91 20.08 -2.25
C PHE A 237 12.40 19.92 -1.95
N HIS A 238 13.16 19.63 -2.94
CA HIS A 238 14.59 19.92 -3.12
C HIS A 238 14.89 19.93 -4.63
N ASP A 239 16.03 20.44 -5.04
CA ASP A 239 16.33 20.69 -6.46
C ASP A 239 16.17 19.45 -7.36
N GLN A 240 16.57 18.26 -6.87
CA GLN A 240 16.49 17.02 -7.64
C GLN A 240 15.08 16.43 -7.66
N ALA A 241 14.29 16.62 -6.61
CA ALA A 241 12.91 16.13 -6.54
C ALA A 241 11.90 17.04 -7.26
N GLY A 242 12.23 18.32 -7.44
CA GLY A 242 11.20 19.30 -7.76
C GLY A 242 10.15 19.40 -6.64
N TYR A 243 8.96 19.83 -6.98
CA TYR A 243 7.86 19.92 -6.01
C TYR A 243 7.10 18.59 -5.94
N THR A 244 6.93 18.06 -4.73
CA THR A 244 6.17 16.83 -4.46
C THR A 244 5.00 17.11 -3.52
N TYR A 245 3.94 16.30 -3.60
CA TYR A 245 2.78 16.40 -2.72
C TYR A 245 2.07 15.06 -2.56
N VAL A 246 1.59 14.81 -1.37
CA VAL A 246 0.59 13.78 -1.08
C VAL A 246 -0.55 14.45 -0.34
N GLY A 247 -1.77 14.30 -0.84
CA GLY A 247 -2.98 14.87 -0.26
C GLY A 247 -4.05 13.81 0.00
N TYR A 248 -4.91 14.09 0.99
CA TYR A 248 -6.12 13.34 1.28
C TYR A 248 -7.32 14.27 1.22
N ALA A 249 -8.28 13.93 0.40
CA ALA A 249 -9.43 14.77 0.09
C ALA A 249 -10.75 14.01 0.19
N GLN A 250 -11.81 14.70 0.65
CA GLN A 250 -13.13 14.12 0.79
C GLN A 250 -14.19 15.04 0.21
N GLN A 251 -14.98 14.53 -0.73
CA GLN A 251 -16.16 15.20 -1.27
C GLN A 251 -17.14 14.19 -1.88
N ASN A 252 -18.43 14.46 -1.77
CA ASN A 252 -19.51 13.67 -2.40
C ASN A 252 -19.47 12.17 -2.10
N GLY A 253 -18.99 11.78 -0.92
CA GLY A 253 -18.84 10.37 -0.54
C GLY A 253 -17.62 9.66 -1.14
N LEU A 254 -16.74 10.40 -1.80
CA LEU A 254 -15.44 9.90 -2.27
C LEU A 254 -14.34 10.32 -1.30
N ASN A 255 -13.43 9.38 -1.02
CA ASN A 255 -12.24 9.54 -0.20
C ASN A 255 -11.02 9.31 -1.11
N LEU A 256 -10.29 10.36 -1.45
CA LEU A 256 -9.22 10.27 -2.44
C LEU A 256 -7.86 10.59 -1.84
N ILE A 257 -6.85 9.81 -2.23
CA ILE A 257 -5.43 10.11 -2.06
C ILE A 257 -4.91 10.61 -3.40
N VAL A 258 -4.23 11.76 -3.41
CA VAL A 258 -3.50 12.26 -4.57
C VAL A 258 -2.00 12.27 -4.28
N VAL A 259 -1.21 11.75 -5.20
CA VAL A 259 0.26 11.82 -5.17
C VAL A 259 0.74 12.54 -6.41
N VAL A 260 1.60 13.53 -6.22
CA VAL A 260 2.23 14.33 -7.28
C VAL A 260 3.74 14.30 -7.06
N LEU A 261 4.51 13.86 -8.07
CA LEU A 261 5.96 13.82 -8.03
C LEU A 261 6.56 14.66 -9.15
N LYS A 262 7.60 15.43 -8.78
CA LYS A 262 8.42 16.23 -9.69
C LYS A 262 7.60 17.24 -10.50
N ALA A 263 6.70 17.95 -9.83
CA ALA A 263 6.01 19.10 -10.43
C ALA A 263 6.96 20.29 -10.57
N VAL A 264 6.71 21.13 -11.58
CA VAL A 264 7.54 22.30 -11.88
C VAL A 264 6.78 23.61 -11.67
N GLY A 265 7.54 24.67 -11.43
CA GLY A 265 7.00 26.01 -11.18
C GLY A 265 6.53 26.23 -9.75
N LEU A 266 6.39 27.50 -9.38
CA LEU A 266 5.98 27.89 -8.03
C LEU A 266 4.61 27.29 -7.65
N ASN A 267 4.56 26.53 -6.57
CA ASN A 267 3.37 25.80 -6.11
C ASN A 267 2.81 24.83 -7.16
N GLY A 268 3.66 24.30 -8.06
CA GLY A 268 3.25 23.38 -9.12
C GLY A 268 2.58 22.13 -8.57
N ASN A 269 3.12 21.56 -7.50
CA ASN A 269 2.56 20.40 -6.81
C ASN A 269 1.12 20.61 -6.32
N TYR A 270 0.82 21.77 -5.72
CA TYR A 270 -0.52 22.09 -5.25
C TYR A 270 -1.49 22.39 -6.40
N LYS A 271 -1.01 23.04 -7.47
CA LYS A 271 -1.82 23.29 -8.67
C LYS A 271 -2.20 22.01 -9.37
N ASP A 272 -1.23 21.10 -9.53
CA ASP A 272 -1.44 19.81 -10.17
C ASP A 272 -2.37 18.94 -9.32
N ALA A 273 -2.13 18.85 -8.00
CA ALA A 273 -3.01 18.11 -7.09
C ALA A 273 -4.44 18.66 -7.10
N ALA A 274 -4.62 20.00 -7.06
CA ALA A 274 -5.94 20.60 -7.16
C ALA A 274 -6.63 20.28 -8.49
N ALA A 275 -5.94 20.36 -9.63
CA ALA A 275 -6.52 20.08 -10.94
C ALA A 275 -6.95 18.59 -11.04
N LEU A 276 -6.12 17.66 -10.53
CA LEU A 276 -6.43 16.23 -10.49
C LEU A 276 -7.64 15.93 -9.62
N LEU A 277 -7.69 16.52 -8.40
CA LEU A 277 -8.80 16.32 -7.47
C LEU A 277 -10.09 17.00 -7.94
N ASP A 278 -10.02 18.25 -8.47
CA ASP A 278 -11.16 18.94 -9.07
C ASP A 278 -11.80 18.08 -10.17
N TYR A 279 -10.97 17.52 -11.07
CA TYR A 279 -11.43 16.60 -12.11
C TYR A 279 -12.01 15.31 -11.55
N ALA A 280 -11.31 14.68 -10.59
CA ALA A 280 -11.76 13.43 -10.01
C ALA A 280 -13.13 13.58 -9.32
N PHE A 281 -13.34 14.64 -8.53
CA PHE A 281 -14.63 14.88 -7.88
C PHE A 281 -15.74 15.30 -8.83
N ALA A 282 -15.42 15.84 -10.00
CA ALA A 282 -16.39 16.21 -11.03
C ALA A 282 -16.84 15.02 -11.88
N HIS A 283 -15.92 14.07 -12.16
CA HIS A 283 -16.11 13.04 -13.20
C HIS A 283 -16.12 11.61 -12.71
N TYR A 284 -15.83 11.34 -11.43
CA TYR A 284 -15.84 9.97 -10.90
C TYR A 284 -16.96 9.81 -9.90
N ARG A 285 -17.60 8.64 -9.93
CA ARG A 285 -18.66 8.27 -9.02
C ARG A 285 -18.49 6.82 -8.55
N ARG A 286 -18.97 6.52 -7.35
CA ARG A 286 -19.00 5.14 -6.84
C ARG A 286 -20.12 4.36 -7.51
N VAL A 287 -19.79 3.18 -8.01
CA VAL A 287 -20.73 2.27 -8.66
C VAL A 287 -20.58 0.90 -8.00
N THR A 288 -21.70 0.33 -7.58
CA THR A 288 -21.72 -1.03 -7.05
C THR A 288 -21.85 -2.02 -8.19
N ILE A 289 -20.83 -2.80 -8.43
CA ILE A 289 -20.87 -3.92 -9.36
C ILE A 289 -21.54 -5.10 -8.64
N ALA A 290 -22.64 -5.58 -9.22
CA ALA A 290 -23.36 -6.72 -8.67
C ALA A 290 -22.44 -7.95 -8.62
N SER A 291 -22.61 -8.77 -7.56
CA SER A 291 -21.90 -10.04 -7.48
C SER A 291 -22.22 -10.90 -8.70
N PRO A 292 -21.25 -11.38 -9.46
CA PRO A 292 -21.48 -12.43 -10.44
C PRO A 292 -22.16 -13.62 -9.72
N GLN A 293 -23.23 -14.14 -10.31
CA GLN A 293 -24.02 -15.23 -9.68
C GLN A 293 -23.33 -16.59 -9.72
N ASP A 294 -22.15 -16.65 -10.32
CA ASP A 294 -21.42 -17.88 -10.50
C ASP A 294 -20.76 -18.33 -9.19
N THR A 295 -21.07 -19.55 -8.79
CA THR A 295 -20.37 -20.25 -7.72
C THR A 295 -19.53 -21.34 -8.34
N TYR A 296 -18.26 -21.38 -7.98
CA TYR A 296 -17.31 -22.33 -8.52
C TYR A 296 -17.02 -23.44 -7.51
N GLU A 297 -17.00 -24.68 -7.99
CA GLU A 297 -16.61 -25.83 -7.17
C GLU A 297 -15.13 -26.12 -7.34
N VAL A 298 -14.39 -26.09 -6.22
CA VAL A 298 -12.95 -26.37 -6.22
C VAL A 298 -12.67 -27.61 -5.37
N PRO A 299 -12.02 -28.66 -5.94
CA PRO A 299 -11.67 -29.85 -5.19
C PRO A 299 -10.78 -29.53 -3.98
N LEU A 300 -11.16 -30.00 -2.80
CA LEU A 300 -10.36 -29.95 -1.59
C LEU A 300 -9.49 -31.22 -1.51
N ILE A 301 -8.19 -31.06 -1.56
CA ILE A 301 -7.21 -32.14 -1.50
C ILE A 301 -6.65 -32.27 -0.10
N GLY A 302 -6.80 -33.44 0.50
CA GLY A 302 -6.23 -33.79 1.79
C GLY A 302 -4.84 -34.43 1.70
N GLY A 303 -4.33 -34.87 2.85
CA GLY A 303 -3.08 -35.60 2.92
C GLY A 303 -3.10 -36.90 2.06
N GLY A 304 -2.02 -37.13 1.32
CA GLY A 304 -1.93 -38.30 0.40
C GLY A 304 -2.63 -38.07 -0.95
N PHE A 305 -2.92 -36.82 -1.33
CA PHE A 305 -3.56 -36.40 -2.60
C PHE A 305 -4.99 -36.97 -2.79
N GLN A 306 -5.70 -37.23 -1.71
CA GLN A 306 -7.07 -37.72 -1.77
C GLN A 306 -8.04 -36.47 -1.80
N THR A 307 -8.99 -36.51 -2.73
CA THR A 307 -10.08 -35.53 -2.74
C THR A 307 -11.03 -35.78 -1.57
N LEU A 308 -11.20 -34.77 -0.72
CA LEU A 308 -12.10 -34.82 0.44
C LEU A 308 -13.53 -34.35 0.11
N GLY A 309 -13.69 -33.53 -0.91
CA GLY A 309 -14.93 -32.93 -1.37
C GLY A 309 -14.64 -31.68 -2.19
N ASN A 310 -15.68 -30.91 -2.50
CA ASN A 310 -15.53 -29.63 -3.19
C ASN A 310 -15.92 -28.47 -2.27
N VAL A 311 -15.04 -27.47 -2.12
CA VAL A 311 -15.40 -26.17 -1.53
C VAL A 311 -16.13 -25.33 -2.57
N GLN A 312 -17.01 -24.46 -2.10
CA GLN A 312 -17.71 -23.49 -2.94
C GLN A 312 -16.96 -22.17 -2.88
N VAL A 313 -16.59 -21.62 -4.03
CA VAL A 313 -15.95 -20.31 -4.18
C VAL A 313 -16.92 -19.36 -4.84
N ALA A 314 -17.26 -18.27 -4.18
CA ALA A 314 -18.24 -17.30 -4.66
C ALA A 314 -17.63 -15.89 -4.73
N ALA A 315 -17.92 -15.18 -5.81
CA ALA A 315 -17.61 -13.78 -5.92
C ALA A 315 -18.53 -12.94 -5.02
N GLN A 316 -17.97 -11.85 -4.49
CA GLN A 316 -18.75 -10.79 -3.88
C GLN A 316 -18.77 -9.60 -4.84
N GLY A 317 -19.87 -8.83 -4.83
CA GLY A 317 -19.91 -7.55 -5.53
C GLY A 317 -18.86 -6.60 -4.98
N ALA A 318 -18.51 -5.60 -5.77
CA ALA A 318 -17.52 -4.61 -5.37
C ALA A 318 -18.01 -3.20 -5.67
N ASP A 319 -17.66 -2.26 -4.81
CA ASP A 319 -17.82 -0.85 -5.10
C ASP A 319 -16.55 -0.37 -5.81
N VAL A 320 -16.71 0.16 -7.02
CA VAL A 320 -15.63 0.73 -7.82
C VAL A 320 -15.92 2.19 -8.13
N LEU A 321 -14.88 2.98 -8.35
CA LEU A 321 -15.03 4.33 -8.87
C LEU A 321 -14.91 4.28 -10.40
N LEU A 322 -15.92 4.78 -11.09
CA LEU A 322 -15.96 4.87 -12.54
C LEU A 322 -16.04 6.34 -12.99
N ASN A 323 -15.30 6.65 -14.03
CA ASN A 323 -15.47 7.90 -14.77
C ASN A 323 -16.86 7.95 -15.42
N ASP A 324 -17.45 9.14 -15.56
CA ASP A 324 -18.78 9.38 -16.14
C ASP A 324 -18.96 8.79 -17.53
N ALA A 325 -17.86 8.63 -18.28
CA ALA A 325 -17.85 8.01 -19.60
C ALA A 325 -18.23 6.51 -19.58
N PHE A 326 -18.19 5.86 -18.39
CA PHE A 326 -18.42 4.43 -18.23
C PHE A 326 -19.62 4.13 -17.33
N SER A 327 -20.21 2.97 -17.56
CA SER A 327 -21.30 2.41 -16.77
C SER A 327 -20.92 1.03 -16.20
N GLU A 328 -21.76 0.48 -15.33
CA GLU A 328 -21.60 -0.90 -14.85
C GLU A 328 -21.50 -1.93 -15.97
N ALA A 329 -22.20 -1.69 -17.09
CA ALA A 329 -22.21 -2.60 -18.23
C ALA A 329 -20.87 -2.67 -18.98
N ASP A 330 -19.99 -1.68 -18.78
CA ASP A 330 -18.64 -1.63 -19.39
C ASP A 330 -17.59 -2.40 -18.56
N VAL A 331 -17.98 -2.81 -17.32
CA VAL A 331 -17.09 -3.52 -16.40
C VAL A 331 -17.17 -5.02 -16.65
N THR A 332 -16.02 -5.66 -16.80
CA THR A 332 -15.89 -7.11 -16.91
C THR A 332 -15.23 -7.70 -15.67
N ALA A 333 -15.61 -8.94 -15.32
CA ALA A 333 -15.02 -9.67 -14.19
C ALA A 333 -14.14 -10.80 -14.72
N GLN A 334 -12.89 -10.85 -14.30
CA GLN A 334 -11.94 -11.93 -14.62
C GLN A 334 -11.63 -12.69 -13.34
N PHE A 335 -11.84 -14.01 -13.37
CA PHE A 335 -11.65 -14.89 -12.21
C PHE A 335 -10.29 -15.58 -12.30
N ASP A 336 -9.55 -15.56 -11.20
CA ASP A 336 -8.37 -16.37 -10.97
C ASP A 336 -8.69 -17.33 -9.81
N ILE A 337 -9.03 -18.57 -10.16
CA ILE A 337 -9.46 -19.60 -9.23
C ILE A 337 -8.51 -20.79 -9.40
N PRO A 338 -7.76 -21.19 -8.35
CA PRO A 338 -6.91 -22.37 -8.40
C PRO A 338 -7.71 -23.63 -8.74
N GLU A 339 -7.14 -24.52 -9.55
CA GLU A 339 -7.77 -25.80 -9.94
C GLU A 339 -8.10 -26.70 -8.76
N GLN A 340 -7.40 -26.53 -7.63
CA GLN A 340 -7.59 -27.31 -6.41
C GLN A 340 -7.21 -26.50 -5.16
N TYR A 341 -7.84 -26.81 -4.04
CA TYR A 341 -7.45 -26.32 -2.72
C TYR A 341 -6.75 -27.42 -1.95
N VAL A 342 -5.47 -27.26 -1.63
CA VAL A 342 -4.70 -28.21 -0.83
C VAL A 342 -4.81 -27.83 0.64
N LEU A 343 -5.34 -28.76 1.45
CA LEU A 343 -5.54 -28.53 2.88
C LEU A 343 -4.20 -28.22 3.60
N GLY A 344 -4.19 -27.11 4.33
CA GLY A 344 -2.98 -26.63 5.03
C GLY A 344 -2.06 -25.76 4.19
N GLN A 345 -2.40 -25.50 2.91
CA GLN A 345 -1.73 -24.51 2.08
C GLN A 345 -2.59 -23.24 1.96
N PRO A 346 -1.99 -22.07 1.74
CA PRO A 346 -2.73 -20.87 1.40
C PRO A 346 -3.60 -21.10 0.16
N PHE A 347 -4.87 -20.69 0.21
CA PHE A 347 -5.76 -20.70 -0.94
C PHE A 347 -6.18 -19.27 -1.23
N ALA A 348 -5.80 -18.74 -2.38
CA ALA A 348 -6.14 -17.43 -2.83
C ALA A 348 -6.89 -17.56 -4.16
N ALA A 349 -8.18 -17.27 -4.14
CA ALA A 349 -8.99 -17.10 -5.32
C ALA A 349 -9.42 -15.65 -5.39
N THR A 350 -9.35 -15.03 -6.57
CA THR A 350 -9.64 -13.61 -6.77
C THR A 350 -10.55 -13.37 -7.96
N VAL A 351 -11.21 -12.22 -7.95
CA VAL A 351 -11.85 -11.63 -9.12
C VAL A 351 -11.24 -10.25 -9.35
N THR A 352 -10.84 -9.97 -10.58
CA THR A 352 -10.38 -8.65 -11.00
C THR A 352 -11.46 -8.02 -11.89
N TYR A 353 -11.95 -6.86 -11.47
CA TYR A 353 -12.85 -6.04 -12.26
C TYR A 353 -12.03 -5.15 -13.19
N THR A 354 -12.40 -5.13 -14.48
CA THR A 354 -11.62 -4.42 -15.51
C THR A 354 -12.54 -3.65 -16.46
N LEU A 355 -11.99 -2.57 -17.05
CA LEU A 355 -12.55 -1.88 -18.21
C LEU A 355 -11.77 -2.29 -19.48
N ALA A 356 -12.35 -2.06 -20.64
CA ALA A 356 -11.58 -2.07 -21.88
C ALA A 356 -10.52 -0.96 -21.86
N GLU A 357 -9.47 -1.11 -22.69
CA GLU A 357 -8.42 -0.09 -22.82
C GLU A 357 -9.01 1.27 -23.20
N ASN A 358 -8.64 2.30 -22.46
CA ASN A 358 -9.14 3.66 -22.60
C ASN A 358 -8.10 4.69 -22.12
N SER A 359 -8.34 5.98 -22.36
CA SER A 359 -7.44 7.07 -21.98
C SER A 359 -7.83 7.79 -20.69
N LEU A 360 -8.95 7.45 -20.05
CA LEU A 360 -9.52 8.21 -18.94
C LEU A 360 -9.22 7.61 -17.58
N GLN A 361 -9.04 6.27 -17.54
CA GLN A 361 -8.89 5.56 -16.27
C GLN A 361 -8.11 4.25 -16.51
N PRO A 362 -7.36 3.74 -15.50
CA PRO A 362 -6.69 2.45 -15.59
C PRO A 362 -7.63 1.31 -15.93
N THR A 363 -7.17 0.38 -16.75
CA THR A 363 -7.95 -0.79 -17.18
C THR A 363 -8.31 -1.69 -16.00
N ALA A 364 -7.36 -1.99 -15.11
CA ALA A 364 -7.63 -2.75 -13.88
C ALA A 364 -8.24 -1.82 -12.83
N LEU A 365 -9.48 -2.10 -12.42
CA LEU A 365 -10.19 -1.30 -11.44
C LEU A 365 -9.89 -1.75 -10.01
N LEU A 366 -10.19 -3.02 -9.72
CA LEU A 366 -10.08 -3.57 -8.37
C LEU A 366 -9.95 -5.08 -8.43
N THR A 367 -9.06 -5.65 -7.59
CA THR A 367 -8.98 -7.10 -7.35
C THR A 367 -9.50 -7.41 -5.96
N VAL A 368 -10.48 -8.33 -5.88
CA VAL A 368 -11.14 -8.71 -4.64
C VAL A 368 -10.93 -10.21 -4.40
N GLY A 369 -10.64 -10.59 -3.15
CA GLY A 369 -10.61 -11.98 -2.75
C GLY A 369 -11.99 -12.61 -2.80
N LEU A 370 -12.07 -13.87 -3.27
CA LEU A 370 -13.31 -14.63 -3.31
C LEU A 370 -13.57 -15.31 -1.95
N SER A 371 -14.83 -15.43 -1.56
CA SER A 371 -15.22 -16.16 -0.36
C SER A 371 -15.20 -17.67 -0.59
N VAL A 372 -14.71 -18.43 0.40
CA VAL A 372 -14.68 -19.89 0.38
C VAL A 372 -15.65 -20.41 1.44
N SER A 373 -16.54 -21.30 1.06
CA SER A 373 -17.51 -21.95 1.95
C SER A 373 -17.53 -23.47 1.80
N GLY A 374 -18.17 -24.16 2.75
CA GLY A 374 -18.24 -25.63 2.71
C GLY A 374 -17.04 -26.35 3.32
N LEU A 375 -15.94 -25.68 3.64
CA LEU A 375 -14.73 -26.31 4.18
C LEU A 375 -15.00 -27.07 5.49
N GLU A 376 -15.70 -26.45 6.45
CA GLU A 376 -16.00 -27.08 7.74
C GLU A 376 -16.86 -28.33 7.59
N GLN A 377 -17.88 -28.29 6.72
CA GLN A 377 -18.76 -29.43 6.46
C GLN A 377 -18.00 -30.63 5.86
N ILE A 378 -17.09 -30.33 4.90
CA ILE A 378 -16.25 -31.35 4.28
C ILE A 378 -15.30 -31.99 5.31
N LEU A 379 -14.68 -31.17 6.15
CA LEU A 379 -13.78 -31.67 7.21
C LEU A 379 -14.53 -32.51 8.24
N GLN A 380 -15.75 -32.09 8.66
CA GLN A 380 -16.58 -32.88 9.57
C GLN A 380 -17.02 -34.21 8.94
N ALA A 381 -17.41 -34.22 7.66
CA ALA A 381 -17.79 -35.43 6.96
C ALA A 381 -16.64 -36.45 6.85
N ASN A 382 -15.39 -35.98 6.70
CA ASN A 382 -14.22 -36.82 6.60
C ASN A 382 -13.60 -37.23 7.96
N THR A 383 -14.08 -36.61 9.07
CA THR A 383 -13.72 -37.04 10.44
C THR A 383 -14.65 -38.12 11.01
N TYR A 384 -15.63 -38.59 10.23
CA TYR A 384 -16.52 -39.66 10.66
C TYR A 384 -15.72 -40.95 10.92
N ILE A 385 -15.51 -41.26 12.20
CA ILE A 385 -15.03 -42.55 12.65
C ILE A 385 -16.26 -43.50 12.67
N PRO A 386 -16.34 -44.52 11.78
CA PRO A 386 -17.45 -45.47 11.83
C PRO A 386 -17.54 -46.06 13.23
N GLN A 387 -18.72 -45.99 13.86
CA GLN A 387 -18.94 -46.72 15.09
C GLN A 387 -18.70 -48.18 14.82
N LYS A 388 -17.80 -48.78 15.61
CA LYS A 388 -17.46 -50.18 15.58
C LYS A 388 -18.73 -51.02 15.66
N THR A 389 -19.18 -51.63 14.56
CA THR A 389 -19.97 -52.84 14.64
C THR A 389 -19.05 -53.90 15.23
N ALA A 390 -19.47 -54.49 16.35
CA ALA A 390 -18.74 -55.53 17.03
C ALA A 390 -18.57 -56.74 16.10
N GLY A 391 -17.37 -56.94 15.53
CA GLY A 391 -17.05 -58.07 14.66
C GLY A 391 -15.76 -57.75 13.87
N ASP A 392 -14.70 -58.41 14.26
CA ASP A 392 -13.37 -58.44 13.67
C ASP A 392 -12.37 -57.32 14.05
N GLY A 393 -11.69 -57.62 15.14
CA GLY A 393 -10.50 -56.91 15.55
C GLY A 393 -9.26 -57.27 14.71
N ARG A 394 -8.50 -56.23 14.42
CA ARG A 394 -7.13 -56.18 13.89
C ARG A 394 -7.05 -55.85 12.40
N MET A 395 -7.06 -54.56 12.06
CA MET A 395 -6.14 -54.00 11.04
C MET A 395 -6.36 -52.54 10.63
N TYR A 396 -7.12 -51.68 11.39
CA TYR A 396 -7.34 -50.28 10.97
C TYR A 396 -6.97 -49.21 12.03
N LEU A 397 -6.03 -49.51 12.94
CA LEU A 397 -5.66 -48.57 14.01
C LEU A 397 -4.68 -47.46 13.55
N GLY A 398 -4.11 -47.53 12.36
CA GLY A 398 -3.03 -46.63 11.92
C GLY A 398 -3.51 -45.39 11.20
N ILE A 399 -4.63 -45.43 10.47
CA ILE A 399 -5.03 -44.36 9.55
C ILE A 399 -5.94 -43.32 10.24
N GLY A 400 -6.83 -43.77 11.15
CA GLY A 400 -7.76 -42.83 11.84
C GLY A 400 -7.09 -41.86 12.82
N VAL A 401 -5.96 -42.24 13.42
CA VAL A 401 -5.21 -41.41 14.39
C VAL A 401 -4.47 -40.25 13.69
N ALA A 402 -3.98 -40.48 12.46
CA ALA A 402 -3.27 -39.46 11.70
C ALA A 402 -4.20 -38.35 11.20
N VAL A 403 -5.42 -38.72 10.73
CA VAL A 403 -6.42 -37.72 10.22
C VAL A 403 -7.02 -36.93 11.37
N ALA A 404 -7.33 -37.53 12.50
CA ALA A 404 -7.83 -36.85 13.69
C ALA A 404 -6.78 -35.88 14.27
N GLY A 405 -5.49 -36.24 14.23
CA GLY A 405 -4.40 -35.39 14.68
C GLY A 405 -4.25 -34.12 13.84
N VAL A 406 -4.39 -34.24 12.52
CA VAL A 406 -4.32 -33.10 11.58
C VAL A 406 -5.54 -32.18 11.73
N ALA A 407 -6.74 -32.74 11.85
CA ALA A 407 -7.95 -31.94 12.03
C ALA A 407 -7.95 -31.15 13.36
N ILE A 408 -7.47 -31.77 14.46
CA ILE A 408 -7.30 -31.11 15.76
C ILE A 408 -6.22 -30.02 15.67
N ALA A 409 -5.12 -30.25 14.96
CA ALA A 409 -4.04 -29.29 14.78
C ALA A 409 -4.52 -28.05 13.97
N VAL A 410 -5.33 -28.25 12.92
CA VAL A 410 -5.92 -27.19 12.12
C VAL A 410 -6.95 -26.37 12.93
N LEU A 411 -7.82 -27.03 13.69
CA LEU A 411 -8.79 -26.35 14.56
C LEU A 411 -8.10 -25.56 15.69
N LEU A 412 -6.99 -26.07 16.22
CA LEU A 412 -6.18 -25.37 17.21
C LEU A 412 -5.45 -24.16 16.59
N ALA A 413 -4.95 -24.31 15.37
CA ALA A 413 -4.32 -23.21 14.62
C ALA A 413 -5.30 -22.08 14.31
N ILE A 414 -6.50 -22.42 13.83
CA ILE A 414 -7.59 -21.45 13.58
C ILE A 414 -8.02 -20.75 14.88
N ARG A 415 -8.08 -21.49 15.99
CA ARG A 415 -8.44 -20.92 17.29
C ARG A 415 -7.34 -20.01 17.86
N LEU A 416 -6.07 -20.31 17.59
CA LEU A 416 -4.91 -19.51 17.98
C LEU A 416 -4.79 -18.22 17.16
N ILE A 417 -5.08 -18.28 15.87
CA ILE A 417 -5.13 -17.08 14.98
C ILE A 417 -6.25 -16.13 15.43
N ARG A 418 -7.40 -16.67 15.85
CA ARG A 418 -8.55 -15.86 16.36
C ARG A 418 -8.34 -15.31 17.77
N SER A 419 -7.44 -15.88 18.59
CA SER A 419 -7.25 -15.49 20.00
C SER A 419 -6.08 -14.53 20.25
N GLY A 420 -5.34 -14.08 19.21
CA GLY A 420 -4.26 -13.09 19.35
C GLY A 420 -3.09 -13.48 20.27
N GLY A 421 -2.99 -14.76 20.66
CA GLY A 421 -2.00 -15.23 21.62
C GLY A 421 -0.86 -16.00 20.95
N GLY A 422 0.32 -15.38 20.85
CA GLY A 422 1.49 -15.80 20.11
C GLY A 422 1.95 -17.23 20.35
N LEU A 423 2.37 -17.86 19.26
CA LEU A 423 2.99 -19.19 19.14
C LEU A 423 4.16 -19.43 20.15
N GLN A 424 4.84 -18.38 20.59
CA GLN A 424 5.94 -18.48 21.56
C GLN A 424 5.53 -18.96 22.96
N LYS A 425 4.31 -18.65 23.42
CA LYS A 425 3.82 -19.10 24.73
C LYS A 425 3.45 -20.60 24.76
N LEU A 426 3.06 -21.15 23.60
CA LEU A 426 2.72 -22.58 23.50
C LEU A 426 3.98 -23.45 23.42
N ALA A 427 5.00 -23.01 22.67
CA ALA A 427 6.29 -23.73 22.57
C ALA A 427 6.97 -23.82 23.94
N ALA A 428 6.94 -22.74 24.72
CA ALA A 428 7.50 -22.71 26.07
C ALA A 428 6.75 -23.62 27.08
N LYS A 429 5.45 -23.83 26.88
CA LYS A 429 4.66 -24.73 27.75
C LYS A 429 4.90 -26.20 27.41
N GLN A 430 5.01 -26.53 26.11
CA GLN A 430 5.22 -27.90 25.64
C GLN A 430 6.64 -28.40 25.96
N ALA A 431 7.66 -27.54 25.89
CA ALA A 431 9.04 -27.86 26.31
C ALA A 431 9.13 -28.22 27.80
N LYS A 432 8.26 -27.66 28.63
CA LYS A 432 8.21 -27.92 30.06
C LYS A 432 7.51 -29.24 30.43
N GLU A 433 6.58 -29.72 29.59
CA GLU A 433 5.81 -30.93 29.82
C GLU A 433 6.48 -32.21 29.25
N THR A 434 7.37 -32.05 28.26
CA THR A 434 8.01 -33.21 27.55
C THR A 434 9.45 -33.49 27.98
N GLY A 435 10.04 -32.72 28.89
CA GLY A 435 11.37 -32.96 29.45
C GLY A 435 12.53 -32.89 28.44
N LEU A 436 12.35 -32.21 27.31
CA LEU A 436 13.38 -32.00 26.29
C LEU A 436 14.30 -30.82 26.66
N PRO A 437 15.61 -30.89 26.35
CA PRO A 437 16.56 -29.85 26.67
C PRO A 437 16.23 -28.52 25.96
N ALA A 438 16.55 -27.40 26.60
CA ALA A 438 16.21 -26.04 26.17
C ALA A 438 16.89 -25.56 24.87
N ASP A 439 17.69 -26.39 24.21
CA ASP A 439 18.56 -26.02 23.08
C ASP A 439 18.02 -26.46 21.71
N PHE A 440 16.75 -26.87 21.61
CA PHE A 440 16.16 -27.26 20.34
C PHE A 440 15.68 -26.01 19.60
N GLN A 441 16.56 -25.41 18.78
CA GLN A 441 16.20 -24.39 17.82
C GLN A 441 15.54 -25.04 16.60
N ILE A 442 14.26 -24.75 16.37
CA ILE A 442 13.60 -25.03 15.09
C ILE A 442 14.10 -23.96 14.11
N ILE A 443 15.10 -24.32 13.32
CA ILE A 443 15.55 -23.50 12.19
C ILE A 443 14.51 -23.67 11.08
N SER A 444 13.63 -22.69 10.92
CA SER A 444 12.81 -22.56 9.71
C SER A 444 13.71 -22.03 8.58
N ARG A 445 14.33 -22.93 7.82
CA ARG A 445 14.97 -22.58 6.57
C ARG A 445 13.89 -22.43 5.49
N THR A 446 13.49 -21.24 5.20
CA THR A 446 12.95 -20.85 3.90
C THR A 446 14.13 -20.31 3.09
N GLU A 447 14.82 -21.20 2.36
CA GLU A 447 15.76 -20.73 1.33
C GLU A 447 14.95 -20.38 0.08
N PRO A 448 15.15 -19.19 -0.51
CA PRO A 448 14.61 -18.89 -1.81
C PRO A 448 15.34 -19.72 -2.87
N VAL A 449 14.58 -20.36 -3.75
CA VAL A 449 15.11 -21.09 -4.91
C VAL A 449 15.72 -20.05 -5.88
N VAL A 450 17.03 -19.93 -5.85
CA VAL A 450 17.79 -19.15 -6.83
C VAL A 450 17.89 -19.98 -8.10
N SER A 451 17.14 -19.59 -9.13
CA SER A 451 17.31 -20.13 -10.48
C SER A 451 18.65 -19.66 -11.04
N LYS A 452 19.54 -20.63 -11.33
CA LYS A 452 20.82 -20.38 -12.01
C LYS A 452 20.56 -19.84 -13.42
N PRO A 453 21.29 -18.79 -13.88
CA PRO A 453 21.20 -18.36 -15.25
C PRO A 453 21.80 -19.39 -16.20
N VAL A 454 21.10 -19.60 -17.31
CA VAL A 454 21.53 -20.45 -18.44
C VAL A 454 22.77 -19.84 -19.05
N GLN A 455 23.87 -20.60 -19.11
CA GLN A 455 25.08 -20.25 -19.83
C GLN A 455 24.78 -20.24 -21.34
N THR A 456 24.87 -19.07 -21.98
CA THR A 456 24.96 -18.95 -23.44
C THR A 456 26.39 -19.21 -23.88
N LEU A 457 26.54 -20.16 -24.80
CA LEU A 457 27.80 -20.50 -25.45
C LEU A 457 28.35 -19.32 -26.27
N ASP A 458 29.59 -18.98 -25.98
CA ASP A 458 30.42 -18.02 -26.69
C ASP A 458 30.98 -18.66 -27.98
N VAL A 459 30.58 -18.15 -29.14
CA VAL A 459 31.20 -18.53 -30.42
C VAL A 459 32.25 -17.47 -30.77
N ARG A 460 33.51 -17.84 -30.56
CA ARG A 460 34.70 -17.09 -31.02
C ARG A 460 34.66 -16.95 -32.54
N ARG A 461 34.89 -15.72 -33.01
CA ARG A 461 35.64 -15.47 -34.28
C ARG A 461 36.73 -14.44 -34.06
N SER A 462 37.92 -14.89 -34.36
CA SER A 462 39.17 -14.17 -34.44
C SER A 462 39.24 -13.30 -35.68
N SER A 463 39.82 -12.08 -35.57
CA SER A 463 40.76 -11.54 -36.58
C SER A 463 41.44 -10.26 -36.03
N THR A 464 42.66 -10.35 -35.78
CA THR A 464 43.90 -9.56 -36.05
C THR A 464 43.74 -8.20 -36.74
N SER A 465 44.32 -7.11 -36.21
CA SER A 465 45.58 -6.49 -36.55
C SER A 465 45.62 -4.99 -36.23
N GLU A 466 46.73 -4.60 -35.56
CA GLU A 466 47.56 -3.39 -35.77
C GLU A 466 46.89 -2.02 -35.77
N GLY A 467 47.12 -1.07 -34.89
CA GLY A 467 48.42 -0.44 -34.54
C GLY A 467 48.34 1.02 -34.98
N HIS A 468 48.38 1.97 -34.11
CA HIS A 468 49.27 3.14 -34.14
C HIS A 468 48.94 4.12 -32.98
N ASP A 469 50.01 4.49 -32.38
CA ASP A 469 50.27 5.53 -31.43
C ASP A 469 50.07 6.93 -32.05
N GLU A 470 49.56 7.91 -31.30
CA GLU A 470 50.10 9.27 -31.27
C GLU A 470 49.36 10.14 -30.21
N ARG A 471 50.21 10.67 -29.35
CA ARG A 471 49.95 11.75 -28.40
C ARG A 471 49.69 13.07 -29.13
N THR A 472 48.91 13.95 -28.52
CA THR A 472 49.32 15.36 -28.28
C THR A 472 48.26 16.11 -27.44
N ASP A 473 48.70 16.62 -26.33
CA ASP A 473 48.62 17.96 -25.74
C ASP A 473 47.31 18.74 -25.63
N LEU A 474 47.07 19.09 -24.37
CA LEU A 474 46.29 20.22 -23.86
C LEU A 474 46.67 21.59 -24.51
N PRO A 475 45.83 22.67 -24.46
CA PRO A 475 45.76 23.44 -23.23
C PRO A 475 44.40 24.10 -22.86
N ARG A 476 44.39 24.45 -21.57
CA ARG A 476 43.57 25.42 -20.84
C ARG A 476 42.94 26.59 -21.62
N ARG A 477 41.66 26.83 -21.36
CA ARG A 477 41.15 28.09 -20.79
C ARG A 477 39.83 27.82 -20.06
#